data_ee2720de7ffcb4af2b4e2587bef4332b
#
_entry.id   ee2720de7ffcb4af2b4e2587bef4332b
#
_cell.length_a   1.000
_cell.length_b   1.000
_cell.length_c   1.000
_cell.angle_alpha   90.00
_cell.angle_beta   90.00
_cell.angle_gamma   90.00
#
_symmetry.space_group_name_H-M   'P 1'
#
loop_
_entity.id
_entity.type
_entity.pdbx_description
1 polymer ?
#
loop_
_entity_poly.entity_id
_entity_poly.type
_entity_poly.pdbx_seq_one_letter_code
_entity_poly.pdbx_strand_id
1 'polypeptide(L)' 'MDKVYKILSQLRPEFDFTESKNFIADGYLDSFDIVSLVTELENTFDCIIDALDILPENFDTAEHIVELIKKSKGNI' A
#
# COMPACT_ATOMS: atom_id res chain seq x y z
N MET A 1 -7.38 5.51 -6.33
CA MET A 1 -7.31 4.04 -6.39
C MET A 1 -6.36 3.55 -7.47
N ASP A 2 -6.41 4.13 -8.67
CA ASP A 2 -5.55 3.68 -9.78
C ASP A 2 -4.06 3.83 -9.50
N LYS A 3 -3.68 4.93 -8.84
CA LYS A 3 -2.27 5.17 -8.48
C LYS A 3 -1.77 4.13 -7.48
N VAL A 4 -2.62 3.71 -6.56
CA VAL A 4 -2.27 2.68 -5.57
C VAL A 4 -2.02 1.35 -6.27
N TYR A 5 -2.93 0.94 -7.17
CA TYR A 5 -2.73 -0.30 -7.93
C TYR A 5 -1.49 -0.23 -8.82
N LYS A 6 -1.20 0.92 -9.41
CA LYS A 6 -0.01 1.10 -10.24
C LYS A 6 1.25 0.90 -9.42
N ILE A 7 1.31 1.45 -8.21
CA ILE A 7 2.44 1.28 -7.31
C ILE A 7 2.61 -0.19 -6.92
N LEU A 8 1.50 -0.86 -6.57
CA LEU A 8 1.53 -2.28 -6.22
C LEU A 8 2.05 -3.13 -7.38
N SER A 9 1.60 -2.84 -8.60
CA SER A 9 2.03 -3.57 -9.79
C SER A 9 3.50 -3.35 -10.12
N GLN A 10 4.03 -2.17 -9.83
CA GLN A 10 5.45 -1.89 -10.01
C GLN A 10 6.31 -2.60 -8.97
N LEU A 11 5.80 -2.73 -7.76
CA LEU A 11 6.48 -3.40 -6.67
C LEU A 11 6.52 -4.92 -6.87
N ARG A 12 5.39 -5.49 -7.29
CA ARG A 12 5.24 -6.93 -7.53
C ARG A 12 4.49 -7.16 -8.85
N PRO A 13 5.20 -7.05 -9.99
CA PRO A 13 4.54 -7.17 -11.30
C PRO A 13 4.00 -8.57 -11.61
N GLU A 14 4.44 -9.58 -10.85
CA GLU A 14 3.97 -10.95 -11.04
C GLU A 14 2.56 -11.20 -10.51
N PHE A 15 2.00 -10.26 -9.73
CA PHE A 15 0.68 -10.41 -9.12
C PHE A 15 -0.31 -9.40 -9.70
N ASP A 16 -1.57 -9.84 -9.81
CA ASP A 16 -2.69 -8.95 -10.13
C ASP A 16 -3.41 -8.59 -8.82
N PHE A 17 -3.12 -7.42 -8.28
CA PHE A 17 -3.67 -7.00 -6.99
C PHE A 17 -5.17 -6.76 -7.03
N THR A 18 -5.75 -6.57 -8.22
CA THR A 18 -7.20 -6.43 -8.36
C THR A 18 -7.94 -7.74 -8.09
N GLU A 19 -7.25 -8.87 -8.16
CA GLU A 19 -7.82 -10.20 -7.93
C GLU A 19 -7.75 -10.62 -6.47
N SER A 20 -7.01 -9.91 -5.63
CA SER A 20 -6.81 -10.29 -4.23
C SER A 20 -7.72 -9.46 -3.30
N LYS A 21 -8.33 -10.15 -2.36
CA LYS A 21 -9.13 -9.52 -1.29
C LYS A 21 -8.34 -9.27 -0.03
N ASN A 22 -7.14 -9.81 0.06
CA ASN A 22 -6.22 -9.58 1.18
C ASN A 22 -4.81 -9.86 0.71
N PHE A 23 -4.06 -8.80 0.44
CA PHE A 23 -2.69 -8.89 -0.11
C PHE A 23 -1.74 -9.62 0.81
N ILE A 24 -1.93 -9.50 2.11
CA ILE A 24 -1.07 -10.14 3.11
C ILE A 24 -1.39 -11.62 3.21
N ALA A 25 -2.67 -11.96 3.36
CA ALA A 25 -3.11 -13.36 3.50
C ALA A 25 -2.82 -14.17 2.23
N ASP A 26 -2.92 -13.55 1.06
CA ASP A 26 -2.67 -14.20 -0.22
C ASP A 26 -1.17 -14.28 -0.56
N GLY A 27 -0.31 -13.71 0.29
CA GLY A 27 1.13 -13.74 0.07
C GLY A 27 1.64 -12.78 -1.01
N TYR A 28 0.83 -11.81 -1.43
CA TYR A 28 1.24 -10.82 -2.43
C TYR A 28 2.22 -9.79 -1.85
N LEU A 29 2.06 -9.46 -0.58
CA LEU A 29 2.93 -8.53 0.14
C LEU A 29 3.43 -9.19 1.42
N ASP A 30 4.73 -9.07 1.69
CA ASP A 30 5.33 -9.44 2.97
C ASP A 30 5.81 -8.18 3.69
N SER A 31 6.43 -8.33 4.87
CA SER A 31 6.88 -7.21 5.67
C SER A 31 7.96 -6.38 4.96
N PHE A 32 8.77 -7.01 4.13
CA PHE A 32 9.78 -6.31 3.34
C PHE A 32 9.11 -5.44 2.27
N ASP A 33 8.10 -5.96 1.61
CA ASP A 33 7.35 -5.23 0.59
C ASP A 33 6.62 -4.02 1.20
N ILE A 34 6.13 -4.15 2.43
CA ILE A 34 5.46 -3.05 3.12
C ILE A 34 6.41 -1.87 3.31
N VAL A 35 7.67 -2.13 3.67
CA VAL A 35 8.67 -1.07 3.83
C VAL A 35 8.88 -0.32 2.52
N SER A 36 9.04 -1.05 1.42
CA SER A 36 9.19 -0.45 0.09
C SER A 36 7.95 0.31 -0.33
N LEU A 37 6.78 -0.26 -0.05
CA LEU A 37 5.48 0.35 -0.38
C LEU A 37 5.29 1.68 0.36
N VAL A 38 5.63 1.73 1.64
CA VAL A 38 5.54 2.97 2.43
C VAL A 38 6.33 4.09 1.75
N THR A 39 7.57 3.82 1.36
CA THR A 39 8.41 4.81 0.69
C THR A 39 7.77 5.31 -0.60
N GLU A 40 7.24 4.40 -1.42
CA GLU A 40 6.58 4.79 -2.68
C GLU A 40 5.32 5.61 -2.44
N LEU A 41 4.52 5.23 -1.44
CA LEU A 41 3.30 5.97 -1.11
C LEU A 41 3.63 7.38 -0.61
N GLU A 42 4.62 7.51 0.25
CA GLU A 42 5.06 8.82 0.76
C GLU A 42 5.51 9.74 -0.38
N ASN A 43 6.29 9.20 -1.32
CA ASN A 43 6.79 9.98 -2.45
C ASN A 43 5.67 10.34 -3.43
N THR A 44 4.78 9.41 -3.71
CA THR A 44 3.72 9.61 -4.71
C THR A 44 2.64 10.56 -4.21
N PHE A 45 2.24 10.46 -2.95
CA PHE A 45 1.14 11.22 -2.38
C PHE A 45 1.58 12.38 -1.49
N ASP A 46 2.89 12.63 -1.41
CA ASP A 46 3.47 13.74 -0.67
C ASP A 46 2.99 13.76 0.79
N CYS A 47 3.24 12.66 1.50
CA CYS A 47 2.84 12.52 2.89
C CYS A 47 3.90 11.76 3.69
N ILE A 48 3.74 11.76 5.00
CA ILE A 48 4.58 10.97 5.91
C ILE A 48 3.67 10.03 6.68
N ILE A 49 3.93 8.74 6.54
CA ILE A 49 3.16 7.70 7.23
C ILE A 49 3.80 7.46 8.60
N ASP A 50 2.99 7.61 9.65
CA ASP A 50 3.46 7.38 11.02
C ASP A 50 3.87 5.91 11.18
N ALA A 51 5.02 5.69 11.83
CA ALA A 51 5.53 4.35 12.08
C ALA A 51 4.51 3.48 12.83
N LEU A 52 3.70 4.08 13.70
CA LEU A 52 2.66 3.36 14.45
C LEU A 52 1.53 2.86 13.56
N ASP A 53 1.40 3.42 12.37
CA ASP A 53 0.38 3.02 11.39
C ASP A 53 0.91 2.00 10.38
N ILE A 54 2.19 1.63 10.45
CA ILE A 54 2.78 0.63 9.56
C ILE A 54 2.45 -0.75 10.13
N LEU A 55 1.20 -1.16 9.91
CA LEU A 55 0.63 -2.42 10.38
C LEU A 55 0.13 -3.21 9.18
N PRO A 56 0.25 -4.54 9.18
CA PRO A 56 -0.23 -5.36 8.05
C PRO A 56 -1.68 -5.06 7.66
N GLU A 57 -2.55 -4.83 8.64
CA GLU A 57 -3.97 -4.54 8.40
C GLU A 57 -4.23 -3.25 7.64
N ASN A 58 -3.26 -2.34 7.57
CA ASN A 58 -3.38 -1.10 6.82
C ASN A 58 -2.91 -1.27 5.36
N PHE A 59 -2.37 -2.42 5.01
CA PHE A 59 -1.82 -2.71 3.68
C PHE A 59 -2.42 -3.95 3.05
N ASP A 60 -3.47 -4.50 3.63
CA ASP A 60 -4.06 -5.76 3.17
C ASP A 60 -5.05 -5.58 2.02
N THR A 61 -5.59 -4.37 1.82
CA THR A 61 -6.46 -4.04 0.70
C THR A 61 -6.11 -2.66 0.15
N ALA A 62 -6.52 -2.40 -1.10
CA ALA A 62 -6.33 -1.08 -1.69
C ALA A 62 -7.13 -0.02 -0.93
N GLU A 63 -8.33 -0.37 -0.45
CA GLU A 63 -9.16 0.54 0.33
C GLU A 63 -8.49 0.95 1.62
N HIS A 64 -7.88 0.01 2.34
CA HIS A 64 -7.15 0.30 3.58
C HIS A 64 -5.93 1.18 3.31
N ILE A 65 -5.23 0.94 2.20
CA ILE A 65 -4.09 1.78 1.80
C ILE A 65 -4.56 3.21 1.53
N VAL A 66 -5.65 3.39 0.81
CA VAL A 66 -6.23 4.71 0.54
C VAL A 66 -6.60 5.41 1.84
N GLU A 67 -7.24 4.72 2.78
CA GLU A 67 -7.59 5.29 4.08
C GLU A 67 -6.34 5.72 4.86
N LEU A 68 -5.28 4.93 4.79
CA LEU A 68 -4.01 5.27 5.44
C LEU A 68 -3.42 6.55 4.83
N ILE A 69 -3.45 6.68 3.51
CA ILE A 69 -2.96 7.88 2.82
C ILE A 69 -3.77 9.10 3.25
N LYS A 70 -5.08 8.98 3.34
CA LYS A 70 -5.96 10.07 3.80
C LYS A 70 -5.64 10.46 5.24
N LYS A 71 -5.48 9.50 6.12
CA LYS A 71 -5.11 9.72 7.51
C LYS A 71 -3.77 10.44 7.62
N SER A 72 -2.86 10.13 6.72
CA SER A 72 -1.52 10.72 6.67
C SER A 72 -1.49 12.05 5.91
N LYS A 73 -2.65 12.56 5.50
CA LYS A 73 -2.84 13.82 4.77
C LYS A 73 -2.16 13.83 3.41
N GLY A 74 -2.15 12.68 2.75
CA GLY A 74 -1.63 12.56 1.40
C GLY A 74 -2.57 13.17 0.36
N ASN A 75 -2.01 13.48 -0.81
CA ASN A 75 -2.75 14.02 -1.95
C ASN A 75 -3.46 12.90 -2.71
N ILE A 76 -4.64 12.54 -2.26
CA ILE A 76 -5.38 11.45 -2.88
C ILE A 76 -6.81 11.84 -3.21
#